data_89beff520128d4552f5e92454198283c
#
_entry.id   89beff520128d4552f5e92454198283c
#
_cell.length_a   1.000
_cell.length_b   1.000
_cell.length_c   1.000
_cell.angle_alpha   90.00
_cell.angle_beta   90.00
_cell.angle_gamma   90.00
#
_symmetry.space_group_name_H-M   'P 1'
#
loop_
_entity.id
_entity.type
_entity.pdbx_description
1 polymer ?
#
loop_
_entity_poly.entity_id
_entity_poly.type
_entity_poly.pdbx_seq_one_letter_code
_entity_poly.pdbx_strand_id
1 'polypeptide(L)'
;MNDRPEVIAKMRALGVEQTPVNAKPGDTVNLTFYVAGNPATQMTPTVLLDTQARYSVPIAVTPIDSIPTETKIGALSLYSYRATFTVPTTANILALIAKQGFARMRYQVKFTASGDDENVVGDTVIYAAGASQLAWTAPEIGITTPTATSASGTVALEGSIVSGGQENNRVSWLVSAGTVKNRRAKSTVWESVPAGTQTLFMTVRGMKSGAFSIKSQAVTLN
;
A
#
# COMPACT_ATOMS: atom_id res chain seq x y z
N MET A 1 -0.31 10.29 -17.58
CA MET A 1 -0.35 9.97 -16.13
C MET A 1 0.76 10.78 -15.49
N ASN A 2 0.42 11.88 -14.85
CA ASN A 2 1.44 12.75 -14.24
C ASN A 2 2.18 11.93 -13.17
N ASP A 3 3.47 11.74 -13.37
CA ASP A 3 4.35 11.19 -12.36
C ASP A 3 4.33 12.13 -11.16
N ARG A 4 3.52 11.79 -10.17
CA ARG A 4 3.53 12.54 -8.91
C ARG A 4 4.94 12.41 -8.31
N PRO A 5 5.52 13.51 -7.85
CA PRO A 5 6.88 13.49 -7.30
C PRO A 5 6.98 12.49 -6.14
N GLU A 6 8.13 11.88 -5.96
CA GLU A 6 8.42 10.93 -4.88
C GLU A 6 8.42 11.58 -3.50
N VAL A 7 8.40 12.89 -3.45
CA VAL A 7 8.40 13.67 -2.21
C VAL A 7 7.00 13.75 -1.63
N ILE A 8 6.87 13.42 -0.35
CA ILE A 8 5.63 13.54 0.39
C ILE A 8 5.55 14.97 0.96
N ALA A 9 5.15 15.91 0.12
CA ALA A 9 4.92 17.30 0.51
C ALA A 9 3.52 17.53 1.11
N LYS A 10 2.58 16.62 0.81
CA LYS A 10 1.20 16.61 1.30
C LYS A 10 0.87 15.19 1.78
N MET A 11 -0.28 15.04 2.41
CA MET A 11 -0.79 13.71 2.76
C MET A 11 -0.84 12.82 1.53
N ARG A 12 -0.36 11.60 1.66
CA ARG A 12 -0.25 10.63 0.58
C ARG A 12 -0.62 9.24 1.00
N ALA A 13 -1.45 8.63 0.22
CA ALA A 13 -1.73 7.22 0.29
C ALA A 13 -0.54 6.37 -0.14
N LEU A 14 -0.16 5.42 0.68
CA LEU A 14 0.95 4.51 0.41
C LEU A 14 0.45 3.18 -0.13
N GLY A 15 -0.65 2.67 0.40
CA GLY A 15 -1.26 1.42 -0.03
C GLY A 15 -2.18 0.79 1.01
N VAL A 16 -2.59 -0.44 0.72
CA VAL A 16 -3.48 -1.23 1.57
C VAL A 16 -2.92 -2.63 1.72
N GLU A 17 -2.72 -3.05 2.95
CA GLU A 17 -2.40 -4.42 3.31
C GLU A 17 -3.70 -5.21 3.50
N GLN A 18 -3.70 -6.46 3.07
CA GLN A 18 -4.84 -7.37 3.12
C GLN A 18 -4.46 -8.69 3.78
N THR A 19 -5.31 -9.16 4.69
CA THR A 19 -5.16 -10.46 5.34
C THR A 19 -6.52 -11.18 5.43
N PRO A 20 -6.67 -12.41 4.90
CA PRO A 20 -5.69 -13.17 4.13
C PRO A 20 -5.47 -12.58 2.72
N VAL A 21 -4.27 -12.80 2.15
CA VAL A 21 -3.97 -12.40 0.75
C VAL A 21 -4.82 -13.17 -0.24
N ASN A 22 -5.04 -14.47 0.04
CA ASN A 22 -5.81 -15.39 -0.82
C ASN A 22 -7.24 -15.56 -0.27
N ALA A 23 -7.99 -14.48 -0.20
CA ALA A 23 -9.36 -14.51 0.28
C ALA A 23 -10.30 -15.26 -0.69
N LYS A 24 -11.27 -16.00 -0.14
CA LYS A 24 -12.30 -16.74 -0.87
C LYS A 24 -13.68 -16.13 -0.60
N PRO A 25 -14.68 -16.43 -1.44
CA PRO A 25 -16.05 -16.07 -1.11
C PRO A 25 -16.46 -16.56 0.28
N GLY A 26 -17.03 -15.68 1.10
CA GLY A 26 -17.39 -15.93 2.49
C GLY A 26 -16.30 -15.62 3.51
N ASP A 27 -15.06 -15.46 3.11
CA ASP A 27 -13.99 -15.09 4.05
C ASP A 27 -14.15 -13.65 4.55
N THR A 28 -13.79 -13.44 5.82
CA THR A 28 -13.58 -12.09 6.36
C THR A 28 -12.17 -11.64 6.05
N VAL A 29 -12.05 -10.47 5.45
CA VAL A 29 -10.77 -9.85 5.06
C VAL A 29 -10.52 -8.65 5.94
N ASN A 30 -9.34 -8.63 6.58
CA ASN A 30 -8.84 -7.47 7.29
C ASN A 30 -8.02 -6.60 6.32
N LEU A 31 -8.28 -5.30 6.34
CA LEU A 31 -7.59 -4.28 5.57
C LEU A 31 -6.87 -3.33 6.51
N THR A 32 -5.62 -2.98 6.18
CA THR A 32 -4.91 -1.89 6.83
C THR A 32 -4.51 -0.88 5.76
N PHE A 33 -5.10 0.30 5.81
CA PHE A 33 -4.79 1.42 4.93
C PHE A 33 -3.63 2.21 5.51
N TYR A 34 -2.65 2.55 4.68
CA TYR A 34 -1.48 3.34 5.07
C TYR A 34 -1.44 4.68 4.34
N VAL A 35 -1.28 5.73 5.12
CA VAL A 35 -1.17 7.11 4.65
C VAL A 35 0.01 7.78 5.33
N ALA A 36 0.80 8.56 4.59
CA ALA A 36 1.89 9.34 5.15
C ALA A 36 1.67 10.83 4.92
N GLY A 37 2.15 11.66 5.84
CA GLY A 37 2.08 13.12 5.73
C GLY A 37 1.50 13.79 6.98
N ASN A 38 0.69 14.83 6.77
CA ASN A 38 0.02 15.57 7.84
C ASN A 38 -1.04 14.74 8.55
N PRO A 39 -1.48 15.15 9.77
CA PRO A 39 -2.47 14.39 10.53
C PRO A 39 -3.72 14.08 9.72
N ALA A 40 -4.03 12.80 9.59
CA ALA A 40 -5.31 12.34 9.08
C ALA A 40 -6.33 12.35 10.21
N THR A 41 -7.35 13.20 10.08
CA THR A 41 -8.40 13.31 11.10
C THR A 41 -9.54 12.33 10.90
N GLN A 42 -9.74 11.89 9.66
CA GLN A 42 -10.82 10.96 9.32
C GLN A 42 -10.46 10.12 8.10
N MET A 43 -10.85 8.85 8.11
CA MET A 43 -10.77 7.95 6.96
C MET A 43 -12.11 7.27 6.74
N THR A 44 -12.54 7.21 5.47
CA THR A 44 -13.77 6.51 5.06
C THR A 44 -13.40 5.46 4.02
N PRO A 45 -13.23 4.20 4.41
CA PRO A 45 -12.90 3.13 3.48
C PRO A 45 -14.13 2.68 2.68
N THR A 46 -13.92 2.37 1.43
CA THR A 46 -14.92 1.74 0.55
C THR A 46 -14.26 0.61 -0.22
N VAL A 47 -14.93 -0.52 -0.35
CA VAL A 47 -14.52 -1.62 -1.22
C VAL A 47 -15.51 -1.71 -2.37
N LEU A 48 -14.99 -1.73 -3.59
CA LEU A 48 -15.76 -1.81 -4.82
C LEU A 48 -15.39 -3.09 -5.56
N LEU A 49 -16.38 -3.90 -5.90
CA LEU A 49 -16.18 -5.00 -6.81
C LEU A 49 -16.03 -4.46 -8.24
N ASP A 50 -14.89 -4.74 -8.87
CA ASP A 50 -14.66 -4.43 -10.28
C ASP A 50 -15.25 -5.55 -11.15
N THR A 51 -16.42 -5.30 -11.71
CA THR A 51 -17.14 -6.26 -12.56
C THR A 51 -16.61 -6.30 -14.00
N GLN A 52 -15.53 -5.60 -14.34
CA GLN A 52 -15.01 -5.37 -15.71
C GLN A 52 -15.97 -4.65 -16.66
N ALA A 53 -17.20 -4.44 -16.26
CA ALA A 53 -18.25 -3.82 -17.06
C ALA A 53 -18.57 -2.41 -16.59
N ARG A 54 -17.64 -1.50 -16.58
CA ARG A 54 -17.83 -0.05 -16.29
C ARG A 54 -18.56 0.31 -14.98
N TYR A 55 -19.02 -0.65 -14.21
CA TYR A 55 -19.77 -0.43 -12.98
C TYR A 55 -19.06 -1.15 -11.81
N SER A 56 -18.78 -0.39 -10.77
CA SER A 56 -18.29 -0.92 -9.51
C SER A 56 -19.47 -1.12 -8.57
N VAL A 57 -19.58 -2.31 -7.99
CA VAL A 57 -20.62 -2.61 -6.99
C VAL A 57 -20.01 -2.38 -5.61
N PRO A 58 -20.58 -1.49 -4.79
CA PRO A 58 -20.12 -1.28 -3.43
C PRO A 58 -20.26 -2.56 -2.58
N ILE A 59 -19.22 -2.85 -1.80
CA ILE A 59 -19.21 -3.90 -0.78
C ILE A 59 -19.17 -3.21 0.57
N ALA A 60 -20.03 -3.66 1.50
CA ALA A 60 -20.05 -3.09 2.85
C ALA A 60 -18.71 -3.31 3.56
N VAL A 61 -18.19 -2.28 4.16
CA VAL A 61 -16.94 -2.26 4.92
C VAL A 61 -17.25 -1.84 6.35
N THR A 62 -16.75 -2.60 7.31
CA THR A 62 -16.90 -2.31 8.72
C THR A 62 -15.58 -1.76 9.28
N PRO A 63 -15.52 -0.50 9.71
CA PRO A 63 -14.34 0.03 10.39
C PRO A 63 -14.04 -0.75 11.68
N ILE A 64 -12.75 -1.03 11.92
CA ILE A 64 -12.25 -1.53 13.19
C ILE A 64 -11.80 -0.34 14.04
N ASP A 65 -11.08 0.60 13.41
CA ASP A 65 -10.59 1.80 14.07
C ASP A 65 -11.60 2.94 13.91
N SER A 66 -11.82 3.71 14.96
CA SER A 66 -12.63 4.93 14.90
C SER A 66 -11.82 6.12 14.35
N ILE A 67 -10.51 6.11 14.62
CA ILE A 67 -9.55 7.11 14.14
C ILE A 67 -8.28 6.42 13.67
N PRO A 68 -7.51 7.02 12.75
CA PRO A 68 -6.22 6.48 12.33
C PRO A 68 -5.20 6.44 13.48
N THR A 69 -4.40 5.38 13.53
CA THR A 69 -3.26 5.29 14.44
C THR A 69 -2.06 5.98 13.83
N GLU A 70 -1.47 6.93 14.55
CA GLU A 70 -0.27 7.66 14.13
C GLU A 70 1.01 6.98 14.64
N THR A 71 2.01 6.89 13.77
CA THR A 71 3.38 6.53 14.11
C THR A 71 4.33 7.57 13.52
N LYS A 72 5.07 8.29 14.36
CA LYS A 72 6.09 9.26 13.90
C LYS A 72 7.32 8.54 13.38
N ILE A 73 7.77 8.95 12.18
CA ILE A 73 8.93 8.39 11.50
C ILE A 73 9.77 9.54 10.93
N GLY A 74 10.74 10.00 11.71
CA GLY A 74 11.57 11.16 11.30
C GLY A 74 10.73 12.41 11.09
N ALA A 75 10.78 12.97 9.88
CA ALA A 75 10.10 14.21 9.51
C ALA A 75 8.61 14.04 9.18
N LEU A 76 8.12 12.81 9.05
CA LEU A 76 6.74 12.50 8.66
C LEU A 76 6.06 11.58 9.68
N SER A 77 4.74 11.55 9.61
CA SER A 77 3.93 10.55 10.31
C SER A 77 3.38 9.53 9.32
N LEU A 78 3.33 8.29 9.76
CA LEU A 78 2.60 7.19 9.11
C LEU A 78 1.30 6.97 9.87
N TYR A 79 0.20 7.03 9.16
CA TYR A 79 -1.13 6.73 9.69
C TYR A 79 -1.58 5.38 9.18
N SER A 80 -2.08 4.53 10.07
CA SER A 80 -2.73 3.27 9.73
C SER A 80 -4.18 3.28 10.18
N TYR A 81 -5.05 2.70 9.36
CA TYR A 81 -6.48 2.58 9.64
C TYR A 81 -6.97 1.19 9.25
N ARG A 82 -7.63 0.51 10.17
CA ARG A 82 -8.09 -0.87 9.97
C ARG A 82 -9.59 -0.93 9.71
N ALA A 83 -9.95 -1.82 8.80
CA ALA A 83 -11.34 -2.14 8.50
C ALA A 83 -11.47 -3.59 8.07
N THR A 84 -12.68 -4.12 8.07
CA THR A 84 -12.99 -5.46 7.57
C THR A 84 -14.09 -5.42 6.53
N PHE A 85 -14.11 -6.42 5.67
CA PHE A 85 -15.26 -6.75 4.85
C PHE A 85 -15.36 -8.28 4.68
N THR A 86 -16.57 -8.75 4.38
CA THR A 86 -16.78 -10.15 4.00
C THR A 86 -16.85 -10.24 2.49
N VAL A 87 -16.06 -11.16 1.92
CA VAL A 87 -16.10 -11.43 0.48
C VAL A 87 -17.50 -11.93 0.11
N PRO A 88 -18.25 -11.22 -0.76
CA PRO A 88 -19.58 -11.64 -1.09
C PRO A 88 -19.65 -13.01 -1.76
N THR A 89 -20.73 -13.75 -1.46
CA THR A 89 -21.04 -15.06 -2.06
C THR A 89 -22.14 -14.92 -3.14
N THR A 90 -22.33 -13.73 -3.69
CA THR A 90 -23.37 -13.47 -4.70
C THR A 90 -23.09 -14.24 -5.99
N ALA A 91 -24.17 -14.58 -6.70
CA ALA A 91 -24.08 -15.31 -7.97
C ALA A 91 -23.14 -14.63 -8.99
N ASN A 92 -23.11 -13.28 -9.00
CA ASN A 92 -22.24 -12.52 -9.89
C ASN A 92 -20.75 -12.73 -9.58
N ILE A 93 -20.37 -12.73 -8.30
CA ILE A 93 -18.99 -13.01 -7.89
C ILE A 93 -18.59 -14.43 -8.18
N LEU A 94 -19.45 -15.39 -7.85
CA LEU A 94 -19.21 -16.79 -8.13
C LEU A 94 -19.09 -17.04 -9.63
N ALA A 95 -19.91 -16.39 -10.45
CA ALA A 95 -19.82 -16.47 -11.92
C ALA A 95 -18.51 -15.87 -12.46
N LEU A 96 -18.05 -14.73 -11.92
CA LEU A 96 -16.76 -14.13 -12.28
C LEU A 96 -15.60 -15.08 -11.94
N ILE A 97 -15.62 -15.65 -10.75
CA ILE A 97 -14.61 -16.60 -10.28
C ILE A 97 -14.60 -17.84 -11.15
N ALA A 98 -15.79 -18.42 -11.46
CA ALA A 98 -15.91 -19.59 -12.33
C ALA A 98 -15.39 -19.32 -13.75
N LYS A 99 -15.63 -18.11 -14.28
CA LYS A 99 -15.23 -17.71 -15.63
C LYS A 99 -13.75 -17.35 -15.75
N GLN A 100 -13.18 -16.70 -14.74
CA GLN A 100 -11.86 -16.06 -14.81
C GLN A 100 -10.84 -16.64 -13.80
N GLY A 101 -11.30 -17.49 -12.89
CA GLY A 101 -10.50 -18.01 -11.78
C GLY A 101 -10.35 -17.02 -10.61
N PHE A 102 -10.84 -15.77 -10.74
CA PHE A 102 -10.77 -14.75 -9.71
C PHE A 102 -11.83 -13.67 -9.89
N ALA A 103 -12.11 -12.94 -8.82
CA ALA A 103 -12.83 -11.68 -8.87
C ALA A 103 -11.90 -10.56 -8.34
N ARG A 104 -11.81 -9.46 -9.08
CA ARG A 104 -11.00 -8.31 -8.68
C ARG A 104 -11.85 -7.34 -7.88
N MET A 105 -11.32 -6.92 -6.74
CA MET A 105 -11.90 -5.85 -5.94
C MET A 105 -10.94 -4.68 -5.84
N ARG A 106 -11.48 -3.47 -5.77
CA ARG A 106 -10.72 -2.23 -5.58
C ARG A 106 -11.07 -1.64 -4.24
N TYR A 107 -10.04 -1.25 -3.49
CA TYR A 107 -10.22 -0.45 -2.31
C TYR A 107 -10.12 1.02 -2.67
N GLN A 108 -11.03 1.80 -2.15
CA GLN A 108 -10.93 3.25 -2.10
C GLN A 108 -10.96 3.67 -0.64
N VAL A 109 -10.10 4.58 -0.25
CA VAL A 109 -10.21 5.26 1.01
C VAL A 109 -10.13 6.76 0.76
N LYS A 110 -11.12 7.47 1.25
CA LYS A 110 -11.13 8.92 1.30
C LYS A 110 -10.65 9.32 2.70
N PHE A 111 -9.71 10.22 2.79
CA PHE A 111 -9.27 10.78 4.06
C PHE A 111 -9.24 12.29 3.99
N THR A 112 -9.51 12.91 5.13
CA THR A 112 -9.56 14.36 5.29
C THR A 112 -8.45 14.75 6.26
N ALA A 113 -7.62 15.70 5.88
CA ALA A 113 -6.65 16.32 6.73
C ALA A 113 -6.56 17.80 6.39
N SER A 114 -6.70 18.67 7.36
CA SER A 114 -6.38 20.10 7.26
C SER A 114 -6.68 20.78 5.89
N GLY A 115 -7.80 20.41 5.26
CA GLY A 115 -8.22 20.94 3.97
C GLY A 115 -7.81 20.13 2.74
N ASP A 116 -7.12 19.01 2.89
CA ASP A 116 -6.78 18.11 1.77
C ASP A 116 -7.69 16.87 1.78
N ASP A 117 -8.44 16.68 0.68
CA ASP A 117 -9.16 15.44 0.39
C ASP A 117 -8.32 14.60 -0.59
N GLU A 118 -7.98 13.38 -0.23
CA GLU A 118 -7.31 12.47 -1.16
C GLU A 118 -7.97 11.09 -1.17
N ASN A 119 -7.96 10.44 -2.33
CA ASN A 119 -8.46 9.09 -2.52
C ASN A 119 -7.32 8.11 -2.76
N VAL A 120 -7.31 7.04 -1.98
CA VAL A 120 -6.42 5.89 -2.19
C VAL A 120 -7.17 4.82 -2.94
N VAL A 121 -6.55 4.27 -3.97
CA VAL A 121 -7.08 3.11 -4.68
C VAL A 121 -6.10 1.96 -4.57
N GLY A 122 -6.55 0.86 -3.99
CA GLY A 122 -5.84 -0.42 -3.99
C GLY A 122 -6.65 -1.47 -4.74
N ASP A 123 -5.97 -2.50 -5.26
CA ASP A 123 -6.62 -3.65 -5.90
C ASP A 123 -6.30 -4.91 -5.12
N THR A 124 -7.27 -5.80 -5.00
CA THR A 124 -7.05 -7.17 -4.55
C THR A 124 -7.67 -8.16 -5.52
N VAL A 125 -7.20 -9.39 -5.45
CA VAL A 125 -7.68 -10.49 -6.27
C VAL A 125 -8.22 -11.58 -5.37
N ILE A 126 -9.45 -12.01 -5.64
CA ILE A 126 -10.08 -13.12 -4.94
C ILE A 126 -10.01 -14.35 -5.86
N TYR A 127 -9.54 -15.46 -5.30
CA TYR A 127 -9.44 -16.72 -6.01
C TYR A 127 -10.62 -17.65 -5.69
N ALA A 128 -11.06 -18.44 -6.67
CA ALA A 128 -12.04 -19.48 -6.46
C ALA A 128 -11.53 -20.54 -5.48
N ALA A 129 -12.42 -21.08 -4.67
CA ALA A 129 -12.14 -22.28 -3.89
C ALA A 129 -11.76 -23.41 -4.86
N GLY A 130 -10.57 -23.95 -4.75
CA GLY A 130 -10.05 -25.02 -5.64
C GLY A 130 -9.30 -24.54 -6.90
N ALA A 131 -9.37 -23.26 -7.27
CA ALA A 131 -8.43 -22.70 -8.25
C ALA A 131 -7.06 -22.68 -7.60
N SER A 132 -6.31 -23.67 -7.97
CA SER A 132 -4.96 -24.03 -7.57
C SER A 132 -4.12 -22.89 -6.98
N GLN A 133 -3.80 -22.96 -5.67
CA GLN A 133 -2.44 -23.43 -5.45
C GLN A 133 -1.35 -22.39 -5.53
N LEU A 134 -1.60 -21.18 -5.98
CA LEU A 134 -0.63 -20.12 -5.76
C LEU A 134 -0.92 -19.52 -4.38
N ALA A 135 -0.27 -20.05 -3.37
CA ALA A 135 -0.26 -19.43 -2.03
C ALA A 135 0.51 -18.12 -2.13
N TRP A 136 -0.19 -17.07 -2.54
CA TRP A 136 0.36 -15.72 -2.50
C TRP A 136 0.55 -15.31 -1.04
N THR A 137 1.71 -14.79 -0.72
CA THR A 137 2.01 -14.21 0.59
C THR A 137 2.36 -12.75 0.42
N ALA A 138 2.12 -11.95 1.46
CA ALA A 138 2.61 -10.58 1.47
C ALA A 138 4.15 -10.58 1.36
N PRO A 139 4.74 -9.67 0.55
CA PRO A 139 6.19 -9.60 0.44
C PRO A 139 6.81 -9.24 1.78
N GLU A 140 7.81 -9.98 2.21
CA GLU A 140 8.65 -9.57 3.32
C GLU A 140 9.76 -8.66 2.77
N ILE A 141 9.84 -7.42 3.29
CA ILE A 141 10.72 -6.40 2.75
C ILE A 141 11.62 -5.79 3.82
N GLY A 142 12.80 -5.36 3.39
CA GLY A 142 13.76 -4.65 4.23
C GLY A 142 14.36 -3.46 3.49
N ILE A 143 14.77 -2.44 4.24
CA ILE A 143 15.64 -1.36 3.79
C ILE A 143 17.03 -1.70 4.29
N THR A 144 17.96 -1.98 3.40
CA THR A 144 19.34 -2.35 3.74
C THR A 144 20.27 -1.14 3.70
N THR A 145 19.96 -0.17 2.85
CA THR A 145 20.68 1.09 2.74
C THR A 145 19.68 2.22 2.47
N PRO A 146 19.79 3.41 3.10
CA PRO A 146 20.82 3.75 4.08
C PRO A 146 20.59 3.09 5.43
N THR A 147 21.63 3.06 6.25
CA THR A 147 21.50 2.86 7.70
C THR A 147 20.88 4.10 8.35
N ALA A 148 20.64 4.05 9.66
CA ALA A 148 19.97 5.15 10.38
C ALA A 148 20.72 6.50 10.30
N THR A 149 22.01 6.50 9.95
CA THR A 149 22.82 7.71 9.77
C THR A 149 23.57 7.65 8.44
N SER A 150 23.59 8.74 7.69
CA SER A 150 24.28 8.84 6.40
C SER A 150 24.75 10.27 6.15
N ALA A 151 25.61 10.48 5.14
CA ALA A 151 25.97 11.81 4.68
C ALA A 151 24.81 12.47 3.92
N SER A 152 24.71 13.80 4.03
CA SER A 152 23.75 14.58 3.22
C SER A 152 24.13 14.60 1.74
N GLY A 153 23.21 15.03 0.89
CA GLY A 153 23.41 15.22 -0.54
C GLY A 153 22.94 14.01 -1.36
N THR A 154 23.77 12.98 -1.49
CA THR A 154 23.45 11.81 -2.31
C THR A 154 23.59 10.54 -1.49
N VAL A 155 22.50 9.77 -1.38
CA VAL A 155 22.40 8.57 -0.55
C VAL A 155 21.98 7.39 -1.41
N ALA A 156 22.72 6.28 -1.32
CA ALA A 156 22.30 5.03 -1.93
C ALA A 156 21.05 4.48 -1.23
N LEU A 157 20.09 4.00 -2.00
CA LEU A 157 18.93 3.27 -1.52
C LEU A 157 19.00 1.82 -1.99
N GLU A 158 18.91 0.90 -1.06
CA GLU A 158 18.86 -0.51 -1.38
C GLU A 158 17.79 -1.20 -0.52
N GLY A 159 16.91 -1.91 -1.20
CA GLY A 159 15.85 -2.68 -0.57
C GLY A 159 15.95 -4.16 -0.86
N SER A 160 15.55 -4.98 0.10
CA SER A 160 15.42 -6.42 -0.07
C SER A 160 13.95 -6.84 -0.14
N ILE A 161 13.67 -7.85 -0.93
CA ILE A 161 12.40 -8.59 -0.94
C ILE A 161 12.78 -10.04 -0.69
N VAL A 162 12.52 -10.51 0.54
CA VAL A 162 12.98 -11.83 1.02
C VAL A 162 11.99 -12.91 0.62
N SER A 163 10.71 -12.62 0.69
CA SER A 163 9.63 -13.53 0.30
C SER A 163 8.51 -12.72 -0.36
N GLY A 164 7.53 -13.35 -0.90
CA GLY A 164 6.41 -12.63 -1.52
C GLY A 164 5.80 -13.36 -2.69
N GLY A 165 5.81 -14.66 -2.63
CA GLY A 165 5.14 -15.48 -3.61
C GLY A 165 5.82 -15.48 -4.98
N GLN A 166 5.21 -16.19 -5.90
CA GLN A 166 5.74 -16.45 -7.25
C GLN A 166 5.28 -15.38 -8.25
N GLU A 167 5.33 -14.11 -7.87
CA GLU A 167 4.87 -13.03 -8.73
C GLU A 167 5.87 -11.89 -8.85
N ASN A 168 5.70 -11.10 -9.93
CA ASN A 168 6.45 -9.85 -10.07
C ASN A 168 5.98 -8.83 -9.03
N ASN A 169 6.92 -8.23 -8.34
CA ASN A 169 6.68 -7.22 -7.34
C ASN A 169 7.01 -5.82 -7.88
N ARG A 170 6.15 -4.87 -7.59
CA ARG A 170 6.37 -3.46 -7.88
C ARG A 170 6.88 -2.76 -6.63
N VAL A 171 8.11 -2.30 -6.68
CA VAL A 171 8.73 -1.46 -5.63
C VAL A 171 8.33 0.00 -5.83
N SER A 172 8.21 0.75 -4.74
CA SER A 172 8.17 2.21 -4.78
C SER A 172 8.87 2.80 -3.57
N TRP A 173 9.73 3.76 -3.81
CA TRP A 173 10.39 4.58 -2.79
C TRP A 173 9.69 5.92 -2.67
N LEU A 174 9.52 6.39 -1.44
CA LEU A 174 8.91 7.68 -1.10
C LEU A 174 9.72 8.32 0.03
N VAL A 175 9.89 9.62 -0.03
CA VAL A 175 10.80 10.37 0.86
C VAL A 175 10.16 11.66 1.34
N SER A 176 10.64 12.18 2.47
CA SER A 176 10.19 13.47 3.02
C SER A 176 10.76 14.67 2.25
N ALA A 177 11.96 14.53 1.66
CA ALA A 177 12.63 15.59 0.91
C ALA A 177 13.61 14.99 -0.11
N GLY A 178 14.14 15.81 -1.02
CA GLY A 178 15.05 15.36 -2.07
C GLY A 178 14.34 14.65 -3.22
N THR A 179 15.07 13.89 -4.02
CA THR A 179 14.55 13.21 -5.22
C THR A 179 15.08 11.79 -5.33
N VAL A 180 14.22 10.83 -5.63
CA VAL A 180 14.63 9.45 -5.89
C VAL A 180 14.72 9.20 -7.40
N LYS A 181 15.91 8.86 -7.90
CA LYS A 181 16.22 8.80 -9.32
C LYS A 181 15.40 7.74 -10.08
N ASN A 182 15.28 6.55 -9.53
CA ASN A 182 14.42 5.48 -10.04
C ASN A 182 13.63 4.85 -8.90
N ARG A 183 12.51 5.45 -8.57
CA ARG A 183 11.67 5.02 -7.45
C ARG A 183 11.12 3.59 -7.55
N ARG A 184 11.21 2.95 -8.72
CA ARG A 184 10.71 1.58 -8.94
C ARG A 184 11.79 0.51 -8.91
N ALA A 185 13.04 0.89 -8.81
CA ALA A 185 14.14 -0.05 -8.68
C ALA A 185 14.36 -0.47 -7.24
N LYS A 186 14.82 -1.71 -7.01
CA LYS A 186 15.24 -2.17 -5.68
C LYS A 186 16.45 -1.41 -5.16
N SER A 187 17.36 -1.06 -6.08
CA SER A 187 18.54 -0.24 -5.80
C SER A 187 18.47 1.03 -6.64
N THR A 188 18.63 2.17 -5.98
CA THR A 188 18.56 3.49 -6.61
C THR A 188 19.33 4.51 -5.79
N VAL A 189 19.20 5.79 -6.14
CA VAL A 189 19.87 6.88 -5.46
C VAL A 189 18.85 7.93 -5.03
N TRP A 190 19.02 8.42 -3.81
CA TRP A 190 18.30 9.55 -3.23
C TRP A 190 19.20 10.77 -3.29
N GLU A 191 18.84 11.74 -4.11
CA GLU A 191 19.64 12.93 -4.43
C GLU A 191 19.09 14.18 -3.76
N SER A 192 19.96 15.17 -3.59
CA SER A 192 19.59 16.48 -3.02
C SER A 192 18.93 16.37 -1.65
N VAL A 193 19.39 15.44 -0.84
CA VAL A 193 18.83 15.20 0.49
C VAL A 193 19.38 16.24 1.46
N PRO A 194 18.53 17.06 2.10
CA PRO A 194 18.98 18.04 3.07
C PRO A 194 19.46 17.35 4.35
N ALA A 195 20.36 18.03 5.08
CA ALA A 195 20.77 17.61 6.42
C ALA A 195 19.57 17.55 7.39
N GLY A 196 19.73 16.79 8.46
CA GLY A 196 18.70 16.59 9.48
C GLY A 196 17.99 15.23 9.35
N THR A 197 16.96 15.05 10.15
CA THR A 197 16.23 13.77 10.17
C THR A 197 15.17 13.76 9.07
N GLN A 198 15.33 12.82 8.15
CA GLN A 198 14.44 12.59 7.02
C GLN A 198 13.67 11.27 7.18
N THR A 199 12.60 11.11 6.40
CA THR A 199 11.78 9.89 6.39
C THR A 199 11.91 9.21 5.03
N LEU A 200 12.06 7.90 5.07
CA LEU A 200 12.10 7.03 3.89
C LEU A 200 11.05 5.93 4.05
N PHE A 201 10.28 5.71 2.99
CA PHE A 201 9.37 4.58 2.87
C PHE A 201 9.74 3.73 1.66
N MET A 202 9.73 2.43 1.86
CA MET A 202 9.73 1.44 0.79
C MET A 202 8.39 0.71 0.81
N THR A 203 7.69 0.69 -0.31
CA THR A 203 6.49 -0.11 -0.48
C THR A 203 6.70 -1.14 -1.57
N VAL A 204 6.13 -2.32 -1.37
CA VAL A 204 6.16 -3.39 -2.37
C VAL A 204 4.75 -3.93 -2.55
N ARG A 205 4.37 -4.12 -3.80
CA ARG A 205 3.06 -4.65 -4.17
C ARG A 205 3.20 -5.78 -5.18
N GLY A 206 2.54 -6.89 -4.91
CA GLY A 206 2.37 -7.98 -5.85
C GLY A 206 1.48 -7.55 -7.03
N MET A 207 1.93 -7.83 -8.25
CA MET A 207 1.24 -7.34 -9.45
C MET A 207 0.01 -8.18 -9.82
N LYS A 208 -0.10 -9.39 -9.30
CA LYS A 208 -1.23 -10.30 -9.52
C LYS A 208 -2.12 -10.40 -8.30
N SER A 209 -1.54 -10.65 -7.12
CA SER A 209 -2.27 -10.83 -5.87
C SER A 209 -2.78 -9.50 -5.29
N GLY A 210 -2.11 -8.38 -5.59
CA GLY A 210 -2.32 -7.12 -4.89
C GLY A 210 -1.70 -7.09 -3.49
N ALA A 211 -1.04 -8.18 -3.05
CA ALA A 211 -0.36 -8.25 -1.75
C ALA A 211 0.56 -7.06 -1.55
N PHE A 212 0.48 -6.43 -0.41
CA PHE A 212 1.16 -5.17 -0.13
C PHE A 212 1.98 -5.26 1.15
N SER A 213 3.13 -4.63 1.15
CA SER A 213 3.95 -4.43 2.35
C SER A 213 4.61 -3.07 2.33
N ILE A 214 4.84 -2.53 3.51
CA ILE A 214 5.51 -1.26 3.73
C ILE A 214 6.61 -1.39 4.76
N LYS A 215 7.74 -0.73 4.50
CA LYS A 215 8.81 -0.51 5.46
C LYS A 215 9.12 0.98 5.53
N SER A 216 9.34 1.47 6.71
CA SER A 216 9.67 2.87 6.96
C SER A 216 10.94 2.99 7.79
N GLN A 217 11.66 4.07 7.60
CA GLN A 217 12.88 4.36 8.33
C GLN A 217 13.08 5.87 8.48
N ALA A 218 13.46 6.29 9.68
CA ALA A 218 14.04 7.61 9.91
C ALA A 218 15.55 7.54 9.62
N VAL A 219 16.06 8.52 8.87
CA VAL A 219 17.47 8.62 8.49
C VAL A 219 17.97 9.99 8.89
N THR A 220 19.01 10.04 9.73
CA THR A 220 19.69 11.29 10.10
C THR A 220 20.84 11.53 9.14
N LEU A 221 20.85 12.70 8.51
CA LEU A 221 21.81 13.11 7.50
C LEU A 221 22.65 14.26 8.05
N ASN A 222 23.96 14.11 8.00
CA ASN A 222 24.95 15.06 8.50
C ASN A 222 25.50 15.93 7.38
#